data_2e491090b0da6e3156ba64860a57a20a
#
_entry.id   2e491090b0da6e3156ba64860a57a20a
#
_cell.length_a   1.000
_cell.length_b   1.000
_cell.length_c   1.000
_cell.angle_alpha   90.00
_cell.angle_beta   90.00
_cell.angle_gamma   90.00
#
_symmetry.space_group_name_H-M   'P 1'
#
loop_
_entity.id
_entity.type
_entity.pdbx_description
1 polymer ?
#
loop_
_entity_poly.entity_id
_entity_poly.type
_entity_poly.pdbx_seq_one_letter_code
_entity_poly.pdbx_strand_id
1 'polypeptide(L)'
;MAYYSYKIEHDFGLAPNPFWGYCTLAVCKSKIRRNVNLKIGDWVIGTGSVKLKKLHHLIFLMQVEEKISINDYWNDSRFDIKKPIINGSLVQMYGDNIYHQDKTSKEWIQEDSAHSLDEGLQNKGHVTRDTGGKFVLISKKFYYFGDTCPKIPTTCFGSGQKNSAGISHDPQHKMNQS
;
A
#
# COMPACT_ATOMS: atom_id res chain seq x y z
N MET A 1 -2.38 -13.54 14.09
CA MET A 1 -2.97 -12.41 13.35
C MET A 1 -2.37 -11.13 13.94
N ALA A 2 -1.62 -10.40 13.13
CA ALA A 2 -0.97 -9.15 13.53
C ALA A 2 -1.61 -7.95 12.79
N TYR A 3 -1.34 -6.73 13.29
CA TYR A 3 -1.83 -5.49 12.73
C TYR A 3 -0.64 -4.59 12.40
N TYR A 4 -0.59 -4.10 11.16
CA TYR A 4 0.43 -3.19 10.68
C TYR A 4 -0.23 -1.88 10.26
N SER A 5 0.35 -0.75 10.64
CA SER A 5 -0.21 0.54 10.27
C SER A 5 0.81 1.46 9.63
N TYR A 6 0.32 2.36 8.78
CA TYR A 6 1.12 3.44 8.23
C TYR A 6 0.30 4.72 8.03
N LYS A 7 0.99 5.84 7.89
CA LYS A 7 0.36 7.13 7.60
C LYS A 7 0.26 7.38 6.10
N ILE A 8 -0.93 7.81 5.67
CA ILE A 8 -1.23 8.23 4.32
C ILE A 8 -1.06 9.75 4.25
N GLU A 9 -0.20 10.21 3.36
CA GLU A 9 0.07 11.63 3.13
C GLU A 9 -0.71 12.19 1.94
N HIS A 10 -1.03 11.34 0.97
CA HIS A 10 -1.83 11.62 -0.21
C HIS A 10 -2.76 10.44 -0.45
N ASP A 11 -4.03 10.70 -0.64
CA ASP A 11 -5.06 9.67 -0.86
C ASP A 11 -5.70 9.87 -2.24
N PHE A 12 -4.95 9.42 -3.27
CA PHE A 12 -5.37 9.46 -4.67
C PHE A 12 -5.80 8.08 -5.20
N GLY A 13 -5.92 7.09 -4.31
CA GLY A 13 -6.24 5.73 -4.72
C GLY A 13 -5.09 4.99 -5.39
N LEU A 14 -3.82 5.39 -5.15
CA LEU A 14 -2.63 4.73 -5.66
C LEU A 14 -2.01 3.75 -4.64
N ALA A 15 -1.93 4.13 -3.38
CA ALA A 15 -1.32 3.33 -2.32
C ALA A 15 -2.02 3.56 -0.96
N PRO A 16 -3.15 2.88 -0.69
CA PRO A 16 -3.68 1.71 -1.41
C PRO A 16 -4.41 2.05 -2.71
N ASN A 17 -4.55 1.04 -3.58
CA ASN A 17 -5.43 1.10 -4.75
C ASN A 17 -6.67 0.21 -4.50
N PRO A 18 -7.82 0.79 -4.10
CA PRO A 18 -8.99 0.03 -3.63
C PRO A 18 -10.03 -0.26 -4.73
N PHE A 19 -9.63 -0.21 -5.99
CA PHE A 19 -10.57 -0.27 -7.11
C PHE A 19 -10.68 -1.67 -7.72
N TRP A 20 -11.74 -1.89 -8.51
CA TRP A 20 -12.02 -3.11 -9.29
C TRP A 20 -12.07 -4.39 -8.46
N GLY A 21 -12.66 -4.30 -7.26
CA GLY A 21 -12.89 -5.45 -6.40
C GLY A 21 -11.67 -5.96 -5.62
N TYR A 22 -10.52 -5.31 -5.77
CA TYR A 22 -9.30 -5.62 -5.03
C TYR A 22 -8.71 -4.35 -4.41
N CYS A 23 -8.31 -4.45 -3.15
CA CYS A 23 -7.40 -3.49 -2.56
C CYS A 23 -5.97 -4.00 -2.71
N THR A 24 -5.13 -3.22 -3.37
CA THR A 24 -3.73 -3.58 -3.61
C THR A 24 -2.80 -2.53 -3.01
N LEU A 25 -1.64 -2.98 -2.56
CA LEU A 25 -0.54 -2.12 -2.15
C LEU A 25 0.71 -2.57 -2.92
N ALA A 26 0.87 -2.03 -4.13
CA ALA A 26 1.92 -2.41 -5.07
C ALA A 26 3.08 -1.42 -5.09
N VAL A 27 2.79 -0.16 -4.80
CA VAL A 27 3.78 0.94 -4.81
C VAL A 27 3.92 1.57 -3.43
N CYS A 28 4.87 2.47 -3.25
CA CYS A 28 5.15 3.11 -1.95
C CYS A 28 5.34 2.07 -0.82
N LYS A 29 5.33 2.51 0.42
CA LYS A 29 5.30 1.69 1.66
C LYS A 29 6.18 0.42 1.60
N SER A 30 7.34 0.49 0.97
CA SER A 30 8.25 -0.63 0.74
C SER A 30 8.59 -1.41 2.02
N LYS A 31 8.72 -0.70 3.17
CA LYS A 31 8.99 -1.34 4.47
C LYS A 31 7.89 -2.31 4.90
N ILE A 32 6.61 -1.97 4.68
CA ILE A 32 5.48 -2.86 5.00
C ILE A 32 5.45 -4.03 4.00
N ARG A 33 5.53 -3.74 2.71
CA ARG A 33 5.43 -4.76 1.67
C ARG A 33 6.51 -5.85 1.78
N ARG A 34 7.76 -5.47 2.09
CA ARG A 34 8.88 -6.40 2.28
C ARG A 34 8.99 -7.01 3.67
N ASN A 35 8.13 -6.63 4.61
CA ASN A 35 8.21 -7.15 5.99
C ASN A 35 7.98 -8.67 5.99
N VAL A 36 8.98 -9.41 6.45
CA VAL A 36 8.95 -10.88 6.50
C VAL A 36 7.98 -11.42 7.55
N ASN A 37 7.67 -10.60 8.56
CA ASN A 37 6.73 -10.98 9.62
C ASN A 37 5.27 -10.75 9.22
N LEU A 38 5.01 -9.96 8.15
CA LEU A 38 3.66 -9.77 7.64
C LEU A 38 3.25 -11.00 6.85
N LYS A 39 2.20 -11.67 7.31
CA LYS A 39 1.68 -12.94 6.78
C LYS A 39 0.30 -12.76 6.18
N ILE A 40 -0.12 -13.72 5.36
CA ILE A 40 -1.51 -13.85 4.94
C ILE A 40 -2.39 -13.98 6.21
N GLY A 41 -3.52 -13.27 6.22
CA GLY A 41 -4.43 -13.16 7.36
C GLY A 41 -4.16 -11.99 8.29
N ASP A 42 -2.99 -11.32 8.19
CA ASP A 42 -2.71 -10.10 8.95
C ASP A 42 -3.44 -8.89 8.36
N TRP A 43 -3.56 -7.84 9.16
CA TRP A 43 -4.22 -6.61 8.74
C TRP A 43 -3.23 -5.49 8.48
N VAL A 44 -3.49 -4.76 7.40
CA VAL A 44 -2.81 -3.49 7.08
C VAL A 44 -3.81 -2.35 7.21
N ILE A 45 -3.44 -1.31 7.94
CA ILE A 45 -4.29 -0.18 8.29
C ILE A 45 -3.60 1.11 7.83
N GLY A 46 -4.31 1.89 7.03
CA GLY A 46 -3.88 3.22 6.63
C GLY A 46 -4.61 4.29 7.45
N THR A 47 -3.85 5.12 8.13
CA THR A 47 -4.38 6.27 8.89
C THR A 47 -3.96 7.56 8.22
N GLY A 48 -4.80 8.58 8.33
CA GLY A 48 -4.49 9.90 7.80
C GLY A 48 -3.34 10.57 8.55
N SER A 49 -2.69 11.50 7.88
CA SER A 49 -1.60 12.33 8.40
C SER A 49 -2.02 13.78 8.61
N VAL A 50 -1.13 14.57 9.24
CA VAL A 50 -1.28 16.03 9.32
C VAL A 50 -1.30 16.64 7.92
N LYS A 51 -0.44 16.16 7.02
CA LYS A 51 -0.36 16.64 5.63
C LYS A 51 -1.67 16.42 4.87
N LEU A 52 -2.35 15.30 5.10
CA LEU A 52 -3.66 15.01 4.53
C LEU A 52 -4.81 15.75 5.26
N LYS A 53 -4.51 16.47 6.36
CA LYS A 53 -5.51 17.11 7.26
C LYS A 53 -6.53 16.11 7.83
N LYS A 54 -6.15 14.85 7.95
CA LYS A 54 -6.97 13.72 8.43
C LYS A 54 -6.27 12.98 9.58
N LEU A 55 -5.54 13.72 10.45
CA LEU A 55 -4.85 13.10 11.59
C LEU A 55 -5.83 12.29 12.45
N HIS A 56 -5.42 11.08 12.81
CA HIS A 56 -6.24 10.12 13.58
C HIS A 56 -7.51 9.65 12.87
N HIS A 57 -7.61 9.75 11.55
CA HIS A 57 -8.70 9.17 10.79
C HIS A 57 -8.28 7.84 10.16
N LEU A 58 -9.21 6.90 10.11
CA LEU A 58 -9.03 5.61 9.46
C LEU A 58 -9.38 5.76 7.98
N ILE A 59 -8.38 5.72 7.11
CA ILE A 59 -8.57 5.86 5.65
C ILE A 59 -8.98 4.52 5.04
N PHE A 60 -8.27 3.45 5.39
CA PHE A 60 -8.61 2.09 4.95
C PHE A 60 -8.07 1.04 5.90
N LEU A 61 -8.61 -0.16 5.76
CA LEU A 61 -8.00 -1.38 6.31
C LEU A 61 -8.24 -2.54 5.34
N MET A 62 -7.27 -3.44 5.27
CA MET A 62 -7.39 -4.66 4.49
C MET A 62 -6.77 -5.85 5.23
N GLN A 63 -7.39 -7.03 5.12
CA GLN A 63 -6.79 -8.28 5.57
C GLN A 63 -6.00 -8.87 4.40
N VAL A 64 -4.70 -9.05 4.57
CA VAL A 64 -3.84 -9.57 3.47
C VAL A 64 -4.27 -10.99 3.11
N GLU A 65 -4.72 -11.18 1.87
CA GLU A 65 -5.11 -12.49 1.35
C GLU A 65 -4.05 -13.07 0.41
N GLU A 66 -3.31 -12.21 -0.29
CA GLU A 66 -2.22 -12.64 -1.16
C GLU A 66 -1.01 -11.70 -0.96
N LYS A 67 0.19 -12.29 -1.11
CA LYS A 67 1.47 -11.58 -1.10
C LYS A 67 2.35 -12.18 -2.19
N ILE A 68 2.36 -11.55 -3.35
CA ILE A 68 3.04 -12.02 -4.56
C ILE A 68 4.18 -11.09 -4.96
N SER A 69 5.08 -11.53 -5.81
CA SER A 69 6.13 -10.64 -6.32
C SER A 69 5.56 -9.55 -7.21
N ILE A 70 6.29 -8.43 -7.34
CA ILE A 70 5.89 -7.34 -8.24
C ILE A 70 5.77 -7.84 -9.68
N ASN A 71 6.68 -8.73 -10.10
CA ASN A 71 6.68 -9.25 -11.45
C ASN A 71 5.52 -10.24 -11.71
N ASP A 72 5.14 -11.04 -10.69
CA ASP A 72 3.95 -11.88 -10.78
C ASP A 72 2.68 -11.02 -10.86
N TYR A 73 2.62 -9.93 -10.09
CA TYR A 73 1.51 -8.99 -10.13
C TYR A 73 1.34 -8.35 -11.51
N TRP A 74 2.44 -7.97 -12.18
CA TRP A 74 2.42 -7.45 -13.54
C TRP A 74 1.89 -8.45 -14.56
N ASN A 75 2.23 -9.73 -14.41
CA ASN A 75 1.88 -10.80 -15.35
C ASN A 75 0.52 -11.45 -15.05
N ASP A 76 -0.12 -11.13 -13.94
CA ASP A 76 -1.42 -11.68 -13.57
C ASP A 76 -2.54 -10.87 -14.22
N SER A 77 -3.27 -11.51 -15.14
CA SER A 77 -4.34 -10.89 -15.90
C SER A 77 -5.47 -10.30 -15.05
N ARG A 78 -5.65 -10.74 -13.81
CA ARG A 78 -6.60 -10.14 -12.87
C ARG A 78 -6.32 -8.66 -12.62
N PHE A 79 -5.06 -8.24 -12.77
CA PHE A 79 -4.58 -6.90 -12.44
C PHE A 79 -4.18 -6.07 -13.68
N ASP A 80 -4.52 -6.53 -14.89
CA ASP A 80 -4.33 -5.71 -16.10
C ASP A 80 -5.12 -4.40 -16.03
N ILE A 81 -6.32 -4.45 -15.44
CA ILE A 81 -7.17 -3.27 -15.23
C ILE A 81 -6.54 -2.24 -14.26
N LYS A 82 -5.53 -2.63 -13.48
CA LYS A 82 -4.78 -1.77 -12.57
C LYS A 82 -3.52 -1.17 -13.20
N LYS A 83 -3.23 -1.48 -14.46
CA LYS A 83 -2.20 -0.79 -15.24
C LYS A 83 -2.68 0.61 -15.56
N PRO A 84 -1.86 1.66 -15.38
CA PRO A 84 -2.30 3.03 -15.56
C PRO A 84 -2.67 3.35 -17.01
N ILE A 85 -3.69 4.18 -17.17
CA ILE A 85 -4.08 4.78 -18.45
C ILE A 85 -4.05 6.29 -18.26
N ILE A 86 -3.01 6.93 -18.75
CA ILE A 86 -2.72 8.36 -18.46
C ILE A 86 -3.82 9.30 -18.95
N ASN A 87 -4.43 9.01 -20.08
CA ASN A 87 -5.54 9.79 -20.63
C ASN A 87 -6.92 9.26 -20.20
N GLY A 88 -6.97 8.39 -19.21
CA GLY A 88 -8.20 7.82 -18.68
C GLY A 88 -8.82 8.66 -17.56
N SER A 89 -9.76 8.06 -16.85
CA SER A 89 -10.30 8.64 -15.62
C SER A 89 -9.23 8.71 -14.52
N LEU A 90 -9.47 9.52 -13.46
CA LEU A 90 -8.54 9.59 -12.33
C LEU A 90 -8.21 8.22 -11.74
N VAL A 91 -9.20 7.34 -11.64
CA VAL A 91 -9.00 5.97 -11.14
C VAL A 91 -8.05 5.18 -12.04
N GLN A 92 -8.14 5.35 -13.34
CA GLN A 92 -7.26 4.69 -14.31
C GLN A 92 -5.87 5.30 -14.34
N MET A 93 -5.74 6.62 -14.19
CA MET A 93 -4.43 7.29 -14.09
C MET A 93 -3.62 6.83 -12.87
N TYR A 94 -4.31 6.57 -11.76
CA TYR A 94 -3.69 6.13 -10.51
C TYR A 94 -3.65 4.59 -10.38
N GLY A 95 -3.65 3.86 -11.50
CA GLY A 95 -3.34 2.43 -11.47
C GLY A 95 -1.99 2.16 -10.79
N ASP A 96 -1.90 1.09 -9.99
CA ASP A 96 -0.71 0.79 -9.18
C ASP A 96 0.15 -0.36 -9.74
N ASN A 97 -0.26 -0.96 -10.87
CA ASN A 97 0.48 -2.01 -11.57
C ASN A 97 1.42 -1.39 -12.61
N ILE A 98 2.55 -0.85 -12.16
CA ILE A 98 3.41 0.03 -12.95
C ILE A 98 4.86 -0.46 -13.07
N TYR A 99 5.24 -1.56 -12.42
CA TYR A 99 6.61 -2.06 -12.46
C TYR A 99 6.67 -3.50 -12.95
N HIS A 100 7.61 -3.76 -13.85
CA HIS A 100 7.95 -5.12 -14.27
C HIS A 100 9.42 -5.23 -14.64
N GLN A 101 9.91 -6.44 -14.83
CA GLN A 101 11.27 -6.67 -15.27
C GLN A 101 11.33 -6.99 -16.76
N ASP A 102 12.30 -6.42 -17.44
CA ASP A 102 12.66 -6.86 -18.78
C ASP A 102 12.98 -8.36 -18.75
N LYS A 103 12.51 -9.09 -19.74
CA LYS A 103 12.64 -10.56 -19.78
C LYS A 103 14.10 -11.01 -19.91
N THR A 104 14.94 -10.21 -20.60
CA THR A 104 16.33 -10.53 -20.90
C THR A 104 17.29 -9.93 -19.90
N SER A 105 17.29 -8.60 -19.75
CA SER A 105 18.23 -7.86 -18.88
C SER A 105 17.90 -7.97 -17.41
N LYS A 106 16.64 -8.31 -17.06
CA LYS A 106 16.10 -8.29 -15.69
C LYS A 106 16.09 -6.90 -15.05
N GLU A 107 16.35 -5.87 -15.82
CA GLU A 107 16.22 -4.50 -15.36
C GLU A 107 14.76 -4.14 -15.09
N TRP A 108 14.54 -3.27 -14.10
CA TRP A 108 13.21 -2.78 -13.80
C TRP A 108 12.77 -1.72 -14.81
N ILE A 109 11.59 -1.92 -15.35
CA ILE A 109 10.86 -0.97 -16.19
C ILE A 109 9.76 -0.35 -15.34
N GLN A 110 9.62 0.95 -15.44
CA GLN A 110 8.49 1.71 -14.91
C GLN A 110 7.64 2.18 -16.08
N GLU A 111 6.39 1.79 -16.07
CA GLU A 111 5.40 2.31 -17.02
C GLU A 111 5.04 3.75 -16.69
N ASP A 112 4.57 4.48 -17.71
CA ASP A 112 4.08 5.85 -17.50
C ASP A 112 2.92 5.86 -16.51
N SER A 113 3.05 6.69 -15.48
CA SER A 113 2.17 6.64 -14.30
C SER A 113 2.31 7.90 -13.46
N ALA A 114 1.51 8.00 -12.42
CA ALA A 114 1.63 9.06 -11.40
C ALA A 114 3.00 9.07 -10.67
N HIS A 115 3.85 8.08 -10.87
CA HIS A 115 5.21 7.98 -10.32
C HIS A 115 6.32 8.27 -11.34
N SER A 116 5.98 8.43 -12.62
CA SER A 116 6.93 8.78 -13.67
C SER A 116 7.38 10.24 -13.54
N LEU A 117 8.44 10.59 -14.24
CA LEU A 117 8.78 11.98 -14.55
C LEU A 117 7.92 12.44 -15.74
N ASP A 118 8.05 13.70 -16.10
CA ASP A 118 7.38 14.26 -17.27
C ASP A 118 7.68 13.42 -18.52
N GLU A 119 6.74 13.38 -19.45
CA GLU A 119 6.82 12.59 -20.69
C GLU A 119 6.96 11.06 -20.47
N GLY A 120 6.51 10.55 -19.33
CA GLY A 120 6.57 9.12 -19.03
C GLY A 120 7.97 8.58 -18.71
N LEU A 121 8.96 9.44 -18.53
CA LEU A 121 10.32 9.03 -18.23
C LEU A 121 10.42 8.35 -16.86
N GLN A 122 11.27 7.33 -16.78
CA GLN A 122 11.46 6.59 -15.53
C GLN A 122 12.01 7.47 -14.40
N ASN A 123 11.34 7.46 -13.26
CA ASN A 123 11.86 8.05 -12.03
C ASN A 123 12.67 7.01 -11.25
N LYS A 124 13.98 7.00 -11.44
CA LYS A 124 14.89 6.03 -10.79
C LYS A 124 14.75 5.96 -9.27
N GLY A 125 14.44 7.09 -8.62
CA GLY A 125 14.21 7.14 -7.18
C GLY A 125 12.93 6.36 -6.77
N HIS A 126 11.86 6.52 -7.53
CA HIS A 126 10.62 5.78 -7.32
C HIS A 126 10.80 4.29 -7.67
N VAL A 127 11.46 3.98 -8.79
CA VAL A 127 11.79 2.58 -9.15
C VAL A 127 12.49 1.87 -7.99
N THR A 128 13.60 2.42 -7.52
CA THR A 128 14.39 1.82 -6.43
C THR A 128 13.58 1.66 -5.14
N ARG A 129 12.84 2.71 -4.75
CA ARG A 129 12.02 2.69 -3.54
C ARG A 129 10.92 1.64 -3.62
N ASP A 130 10.21 1.59 -4.72
CA ASP A 130 8.99 0.80 -4.85
C ASP A 130 9.31 -0.66 -5.15
N THR A 131 10.27 -0.94 -6.02
CA THR A 131 10.72 -2.33 -6.27
C THR A 131 11.46 -2.92 -5.09
N GLY A 132 12.11 -2.09 -4.25
CA GLY A 132 12.67 -2.48 -2.96
C GLY A 132 11.62 -3.03 -1.97
N GLY A 133 10.33 -2.83 -2.24
CA GLY A 133 9.22 -3.46 -1.50
C GLY A 133 9.05 -4.95 -1.80
N LYS A 134 9.61 -5.45 -2.88
CA LYS A 134 9.64 -6.85 -3.36
C LYS A 134 8.29 -7.48 -3.64
N PHE A 135 7.27 -7.20 -2.81
CA PHE A 135 5.96 -7.83 -2.87
C PHE A 135 4.85 -6.81 -3.07
N VAL A 136 3.74 -7.31 -3.59
CA VAL A 136 2.43 -6.64 -3.61
C VAL A 136 1.53 -7.35 -2.60
N LEU A 137 0.83 -6.56 -1.79
CA LEU A 137 -0.19 -7.06 -0.88
C LEU A 137 -1.55 -6.89 -1.53
N ILE A 138 -2.39 -7.93 -1.50
CA ILE A 138 -3.65 -8.00 -2.22
C ILE A 138 -4.74 -8.50 -1.29
N SER A 139 -5.93 -7.91 -1.40
CA SER A 139 -7.10 -8.33 -0.65
C SER A 139 -8.41 -8.04 -1.38
N LYS A 140 -9.37 -8.95 -1.25
CA LYS A 140 -10.79 -8.69 -1.49
C LYS A 140 -11.52 -8.29 -0.21
N LYS A 141 -10.91 -8.57 0.95
CA LYS A 141 -11.46 -8.25 2.26
C LYS A 141 -10.88 -6.94 2.78
N PHE A 142 -11.49 -5.84 2.37
CA PHE A 142 -11.02 -4.50 2.73
C PHE A 142 -12.18 -3.53 2.92
N TYR A 143 -11.88 -2.43 3.60
CA TYR A 143 -12.75 -1.27 3.74
C TYR A 143 -11.94 -0.02 3.41
N TYR A 144 -12.44 0.77 2.49
CA TYR A 144 -11.85 2.04 2.11
C TYR A 144 -12.86 3.16 2.34
N PHE A 145 -12.51 4.11 3.19
CA PHE A 145 -13.39 5.19 3.61
C PHE A 145 -13.12 6.51 2.89
N GLY A 146 -11.89 6.71 2.39
CA GLY A 146 -11.50 7.93 1.69
C GLY A 146 -11.84 9.19 2.49
N ASP A 147 -12.55 10.10 1.87
CA ASP A 147 -12.95 11.37 2.50
C ASP A 147 -13.96 11.24 3.64
N THR A 148 -14.74 10.16 3.67
CA THR A 148 -15.71 9.88 4.74
C THR A 148 -15.11 9.17 5.94
N CYS A 149 -13.78 9.11 6.01
CA CYS A 149 -13.02 8.36 7.00
C CYS A 149 -13.39 8.73 8.44
N PRO A 150 -13.73 7.72 9.27
CA PRO A 150 -14.07 7.96 10.68
C PRO A 150 -12.83 8.35 11.48
N LYS A 151 -13.04 9.19 12.49
CA LYS A 151 -12.00 9.51 13.46
C LYS A 151 -11.82 8.33 14.43
N ILE A 152 -10.58 7.88 14.58
CA ILE A 152 -10.24 6.82 15.52
C ILE A 152 -10.31 7.40 16.94
N PRO A 153 -11.04 6.78 17.88
CA PRO A 153 -11.07 7.22 19.27
C PRO A 153 -9.67 7.30 19.88
N THR A 154 -9.40 8.36 20.62
CA THR A 154 -8.09 8.59 21.25
C THR A 154 -7.71 7.50 22.25
N THR A 155 -8.70 6.82 22.84
CA THR A 155 -8.52 5.65 23.71
C THR A 155 -7.87 4.45 23.01
N CYS A 156 -7.91 4.40 21.66
CA CYS A 156 -7.23 3.37 20.88
C CYS A 156 -5.71 3.62 20.75
N PHE A 157 -5.25 4.82 21.09
CA PHE A 157 -3.83 5.16 21.10
C PHE A 157 -3.32 4.99 22.54
N GLY A 158 -2.53 3.95 22.82
CA GLY A 158 -1.92 3.77 24.12
C GLY A 158 -1.06 4.98 24.52
N SER A 159 -1.11 5.36 25.78
CA SER A 159 -0.28 6.42 26.36
C SER A 159 1.19 6.05 26.21
N GLY A 160 1.88 6.54 25.17
CA GLY A 160 3.31 6.29 24.99
C GLY A 160 3.82 6.10 23.56
N GLN A 161 2.95 6.07 22.56
CA GLN A 161 3.44 5.93 21.19
C GLN A 161 3.94 7.26 20.60
N LYS A 162 5.26 7.45 20.67
CA LYS A 162 5.96 8.41 19.79
C LYS A 162 5.84 7.92 18.35
N ASN A 163 5.38 8.80 17.48
CA ASN A 163 5.21 8.59 16.04
C ASN A 163 6.48 8.06 15.36
N SER A 164 6.57 6.77 15.19
CA SER A 164 7.54 6.16 14.28
C SER A 164 6.82 5.22 13.32
N ALA A 165 7.13 5.37 12.04
CA ALA A 165 6.58 4.53 10.98
C ALA A 165 6.88 3.05 11.29
N GLY A 166 5.83 2.24 11.41
CA GLY A 166 5.94 0.78 11.46
C GLY A 166 6.12 0.17 12.85
N ILE A 167 5.09 0.23 13.68
CA ILE A 167 5.05 -0.59 14.91
C ILE A 167 4.04 -1.71 14.68
N SER A 168 4.53 -2.94 14.69
CA SER A 168 3.69 -4.13 14.80
C SER A 168 3.22 -4.25 16.26
N HIS A 169 1.93 -4.27 16.50
CA HIS A 169 1.39 -4.71 17.79
C HIS A 169 1.04 -6.20 17.68
N ASP A 170 1.81 -7.03 18.35
CA ASP A 170 1.47 -8.42 18.63
C ASP A 170 0.58 -8.46 19.90
N PRO A 171 -0.68 -8.86 19.80
CA PRO A 171 -1.57 -8.95 20.96
C PRO A 171 -1.14 -10.00 21.99
N GLN A 172 -0.23 -10.90 21.62
CA GLN A 172 0.19 -12.00 22.51
C GLN A 172 1.16 -11.58 23.61
N HIS A 173 1.72 -10.38 23.55
CA HIS A 173 2.71 -9.94 24.56
C HIS A 173 2.09 -9.40 25.87
N LYS A 174 0.75 -9.33 25.98
CA LYS A 174 0.06 -8.84 27.19
C LYS A 174 -0.48 -9.93 28.14
N MET A 175 -0.33 -11.20 27.80
CA MET A 175 -0.87 -12.28 28.67
C MET A 175 0.16 -12.96 29.60
N ASN A 176 1.42 -12.58 29.58
CA ASN A 176 2.46 -13.22 30.40
C ASN A 176 3.08 -12.32 31.48
N GLN A 177 2.39 -11.28 31.93
CA GLN A 177 2.80 -10.51 33.11
C GLN A 177 1.58 -10.32 34.04
N SER A 178 1.24 -11.37 34.74
CA SER A 178 0.50 -11.32 36.01
C SER A 178 0.82 -12.58 36.82
#